data_d63a41c33f50f219da543876d04a2d19
#
_entry.id   d63a41c33f50f219da543876d04a2d19
#
_cell.length_a   1.000
_cell.length_b   1.000
_cell.length_c   1.000
_cell.angle_alpha   90.00
_cell.angle_beta   90.00
_cell.angle_gamma   90.00
#
_symmetry.space_group_name_H-M   'P 1'
#
loop_
_entity.id
_entity.type
_entity.pdbx_description
1 polymer ?
#
loop_
_entity_poly.entity_id
_entity_poly.type
_entity_poly.pdbx_seq_one_letter_code
_entity_poly.pdbx_strand_id
1 'polypeptide(L)'
;GLSSTFSFPTRQRVCPAEQEIRELADLLNNAKKVTLYCGIGAKDALPELVQLAKLLNAPVAYSFKGKMEIQYDNPNEVGMTGLLGMPSGYYSMHEAEVLVLLGTDFPYEAFMPESNTIVQVDINPNRLGRRAKIQLGLCGDVKDTLDELIPLIHQKEDDSFLREQLAKEEKVRENLRSAAAVRGKEEKIQPEYVISVVDELSSDDAIFTVDTGMTCVWGARYLQATGMRKMLGSFNHGSMANAMPQAIGAALAYPGRQVVALCGDGGISMLLGDLATIVQYHLPIKLIVFNNRSLGMVKLEMEGAGLP
;
A
#
# COMPACT_ATOMS: atom_id res chain seq x y z
N GLY A 1 6.48 -39.13 -23.55
CA GLY A 1 5.59 -38.37 -22.75
C GLY A 1 6.24 -38.08 -21.43
N LEU A 2 6.70 -36.81 -21.17
CA LEU A 2 7.10 -36.40 -19.86
C LEU A 2 5.82 -36.22 -19.04
N SER A 3 5.55 -37.15 -18.12
CA SER A 3 4.55 -36.99 -17.08
C SER A 3 5.09 -35.99 -16.09
N SER A 4 4.75 -34.70 -16.24
CA SER A 4 5.06 -33.67 -15.26
C SER A 4 3.92 -33.56 -14.24
N THR A 5 3.86 -34.46 -13.31
CA THR A 5 3.21 -34.14 -12.02
C THR A 5 4.18 -33.24 -11.26
N PHE A 6 4.20 -31.96 -11.61
CA PHE A 6 4.89 -30.96 -10.82
C PHE A 6 4.02 -30.65 -9.59
N SER A 7 4.38 -31.18 -8.44
CA SER A 7 3.81 -30.73 -7.19
C SER A 7 4.56 -29.46 -6.75
N PHE A 8 3.84 -28.34 -6.65
CA PHE A 8 4.43 -27.17 -6.03
C PHE A 8 4.88 -27.53 -4.60
N PRO A 9 6.10 -27.16 -4.20
CA PRO A 9 6.53 -27.36 -2.82
C PRO A 9 5.57 -26.67 -1.87
N THR A 10 5.25 -27.32 -0.79
CA THR A 10 4.54 -26.68 0.33
C THR A 10 5.33 -25.46 0.77
N ARG A 11 4.63 -24.33 1.04
CA ARG A 11 5.26 -23.12 1.58
C ARG A 11 6.12 -23.50 2.80
N GLN A 12 7.40 -23.17 2.73
CA GLN A 12 8.28 -23.36 3.86
C GLN A 12 8.01 -22.29 4.90
N ARG A 13 7.99 -22.69 6.15
CA ARG A 13 7.89 -21.78 7.30
C ARG A 13 9.24 -21.11 7.54
N VAL A 14 9.25 -19.78 7.65
CA VAL A 14 10.46 -19.00 7.95
C VAL A 14 10.16 -18.16 9.19
N CYS A 15 10.66 -18.62 10.34
CA CYS A 15 10.39 -18.00 11.62
C CYS A 15 11.72 -17.54 12.25
N PRO A 16 11.76 -16.36 12.91
CA PRO A 16 12.91 -15.94 13.72
C PRO A 16 13.16 -16.91 14.88
N ALA A 17 14.32 -16.80 15.51
CA ALA A 17 14.63 -17.59 16.70
C ALA A 17 13.65 -17.24 17.85
N GLU A 18 13.32 -18.23 18.69
CA GLU A 18 12.42 -18.05 19.84
C GLU A 18 12.85 -16.89 20.75
N GLN A 19 14.17 -16.75 20.97
CA GLN A 19 14.73 -15.67 21.77
C GLN A 19 14.42 -14.27 21.17
N GLU A 20 14.50 -14.12 19.85
CA GLU A 20 14.19 -12.86 19.14
C GLU A 20 12.70 -12.52 19.24
N ILE A 21 11.83 -13.55 19.14
CA ILE A 21 10.37 -13.39 19.32
C ILE A 21 10.04 -12.93 20.74
N ARG A 22 10.68 -13.51 21.77
CA ARG A 22 10.51 -13.11 23.16
C ARG A 22 10.97 -11.68 23.42
N GLU A 23 12.13 -11.30 22.86
CA GLU A 23 12.66 -9.94 22.97
C GLU A 23 11.68 -8.92 22.33
N LEU A 24 11.12 -9.24 21.16
CA LEU A 24 10.09 -8.42 20.53
C LEU A 24 8.83 -8.33 21.40
N ALA A 25 8.36 -9.46 21.96
CA ALA A 25 7.20 -9.48 22.84
C ALA A 25 7.39 -8.60 24.08
N ASP A 26 8.54 -8.71 24.74
CA ASP A 26 8.86 -7.90 25.91
C ASP A 26 8.89 -6.40 25.58
N LEU A 27 9.48 -6.04 24.45
CA LEU A 27 9.54 -4.66 23.97
C LEU A 27 8.12 -4.10 23.71
N LEU A 28 7.27 -4.87 23.04
CA LEU A 28 5.91 -4.44 22.71
C LEU A 28 4.99 -4.38 23.93
N ASN A 29 5.13 -5.33 24.88
CA ASN A 29 4.35 -5.35 26.11
C ASN A 29 4.67 -4.14 27.01
N ASN A 30 5.92 -3.67 27.02
CA ASN A 30 6.37 -2.53 27.83
C ASN A 30 6.09 -1.16 27.17
N ALA A 31 5.99 -1.08 25.84
CA ALA A 31 5.74 0.17 25.14
C ALA A 31 4.30 0.65 25.36
N LYS A 32 4.10 1.97 25.48
CA LYS A 32 2.77 2.57 25.61
C LYS A 32 2.15 2.89 24.25
N LYS A 33 2.96 3.34 23.27
CA LYS A 33 2.53 3.75 21.94
C LYS A 33 3.25 2.91 20.89
N VAL A 34 2.53 2.01 20.25
CA VAL A 34 3.07 1.14 19.18
C VAL A 34 2.35 1.47 17.89
N THR A 35 3.09 1.60 16.79
CA THR A 35 2.52 1.66 15.43
C THR A 35 3.06 0.49 14.62
N LEU A 36 2.16 -0.20 13.90
CA LEU A 36 2.51 -1.24 12.93
C LEU A 36 2.54 -0.63 11.53
N TYR A 37 3.68 -0.72 10.85
CA TYR A 37 3.83 -0.24 9.48
C TYR A 37 4.06 -1.41 8.52
N CYS A 38 3.12 -1.63 7.61
CA CYS A 38 3.03 -2.81 6.79
C CYS A 38 3.40 -2.56 5.32
N GLY A 39 4.28 -3.40 4.79
CA GLY A 39 4.54 -3.48 3.35
C GLY A 39 3.82 -4.66 2.70
N ILE A 40 4.15 -4.90 1.43
CA ILE A 40 3.59 -6.03 0.67
C ILE A 40 3.95 -7.40 1.26
N GLY A 41 5.04 -7.50 2.03
CA GLY A 41 5.42 -8.74 2.71
C GLY A 41 4.44 -9.17 3.80
N ALA A 42 3.53 -8.30 4.22
CA ALA A 42 2.46 -8.62 5.19
C ALA A 42 1.15 -9.08 4.52
N LYS A 43 1.09 -9.24 3.20
CA LYS A 43 -0.13 -9.50 2.41
C LYS A 43 -0.92 -10.75 2.87
N ASP A 44 -0.22 -11.78 3.31
CA ASP A 44 -0.85 -13.05 3.71
C ASP A 44 -1.07 -13.14 5.24
N ALA A 45 -0.85 -12.04 5.98
CA ALA A 45 -0.87 -11.98 7.43
C ALA A 45 -1.94 -11.03 7.99
N LEU A 46 -2.95 -10.63 7.17
CA LEU A 46 -3.95 -9.66 7.61
C LEU A 46 -4.73 -10.08 8.88
N PRO A 47 -5.20 -11.34 9.02
CA PRO A 47 -5.88 -11.76 10.24
C PRO A 47 -5.00 -11.64 11.49
N GLU A 48 -3.74 -12.08 11.41
CA GLU A 48 -2.77 -12.02 12.49
C GLU A 48 -2.38 -10.58 12.81
N LEU A 49 -2.23 -9.76 11.77
CA LEU A 49 -1.97 -8.31 11.91
C LEU A 49 -3.10 -7.60 12.66
N VAL A 50 -4.35 -7.85 12.28
CA VAL A 50 -5.53 -7.25 12.94
C VAL A 50 -5.63 -7.73 14.40
N GLN A 51 -5.33 -9.00 14.65
CA GLN A 51 -5.31 -9.54 16.02
C GLN A 51 -4.21 -8.87 16.86
N LEU A 52 -2.99 -8.74 16.35
CA LEU A 52 -1.90 -8.08 17.04
C LEU A 52 -2.22 -6.59 17.28
N ALA A 53 -2.71 -5.89 16.26
CA ALA A 53 -3.12 -4.50 16.37
C ALA A 53 -4.19 -4.27 17.45
N LYS A 54 -5.15 -5.20 17.55
CA LYS A 54 -6.19 -5.17 18.60
C LYS A 54 -5.60 -5.38 20.00
N LEU A 55 -4.69 -6.36 20.18
CA LEU A 55 -4.04 -6.60 21.47
C LEU A 55 -3.22 -5.41 21.94
N LEU A 56 -2.53 -4.75 21.03
CA LEU A 56 -1.66 -3.61 21.32
C LEU A 56 -2.38 -2.26 21.34
N ASN A 57 -3.66 -2.19 20.95
CA ASN A 57 -4.34 -0.94 20.62
C ASN A 57 -3.48 -0.08 19.67
N ALA A 58 -2.88 -0.74 18.66
CA ALA A 58 -1.91 -0.12 17.77
C ALA A 58 -2.56 0.32 16.47
N PRO A 59 -2.32 1.55 16.01
CA PRO A 59 -2.65 1.95 14.66
C PRO A 59 -1.82 1.18 13.63
N VAL A 60 -2.42 0.92 12.45
CA VAL A 60 -1.80 0.23 11.33
C VAL A 60 -1.69 1.17 10.14
N ALA A 61 -0.46 1.56 9.83
CA ALA A 61 -0.12 2.28 8.62
C ALA A 61 0.48 1.34 7.57
N TYR A 62 0.50 1.74 6.32
CA TYR A 62 1.03 0.89 5.25
C TYR A 62 1.69 1.66 4.12
N SER A 63 2.53 0.95 3.37
CA SER A 63 3.09 1.43 2.12
C SER A 63 2.08 1.33 0.99
N PHE A 64 2.31 2.09 -0.09
CA PHE A 64 1.46 2.03 -1.29
C PHE A 64 1.29 0.59 -1.82
N LYS A 65 2.37 -0.19 -1.86
CA LYS A 65 2.31 -1.59 -2.31
C LYS A 65 1.48 -2.50 -1.39
N GLY A 66 1.41 -2.16 -0.12
CA GLY A 66 0.61 -2.90 0.87
C GLY A 66 -0.86 -2.52 0.89
N LYS A 67 -1.25 -1.40 0.29
CA LYS A 67 -2.59 -0.83 0.42
C LYS A 67 -3.71 -1.84 0.20
N MET A 68 -3.75 -2.50 -0.95
CA MET A 68 -4.85 -3.39 -1.32
C MET A 68 -4.93 -4.67 -0.47
N GLU A 69 -3.86 -4.99 0.25
CA GLU A 69 -3.78 -6.18 1.10
C GLU A 69 -4.00 -5.87 2.60
N ILE A 70 -3.83 -4.61 3.03
CA ILE A 70 -3.80 -4.22 4.45
C ILE A 70 -4.98 -3.32 4.84
N GLN A 71 -5.47 -2.49 3.92
CA GLN A 71 -6.54 -1.52 4.19
C GLN A 71 -7.88 -2.19 4.51
N TYR A 72 -8.22 -3.28 3.81
CA TYR A 72 -9.51 -3.94 3.90
C TYR A 72 -9.70 -4.63 5.25
N ASP A 73 -10.91 -4.52 5.80
CA ASP A 73 -11.33 -5.19 7.05
C ASP A 73 -10.35 -4.98 8.22
N ASN A 74 -9.77 -3.79 8.30
CA ASN A 74 -8.78 -3.42 9.29
C ASN A 74 -9.26 -2.20 10.10
N PRO A 75 -9.85 -2.42 11.29
CA PRO A 75 -10.41 -1.32 12.09
C PRO A 75 -9.35 -0.37 12.68
N ASN A 76 -8.09 -0.76 12.70
CA ASN A 76 -6.99 0.04 13.22
C ASN A 76 -6.22 0.79 12.11
N GLU A 77 -6.73 0.78 10.88
CA GLU A 77 -6.10 1.38 9.73
C GLU A 77 -6.06 2.90 9.82
N VAL A 78 -4.88 3.49 9.65
CA VAL A 78 -4.62 4.93 9.75
C VAL A 78 -3.96 5.53 8.51
N GLY A 79 -4.10 4.86 7.39
CA GLY A 79 -3.72 5.37 6.09
C GLY A 79 -2.33 4.97 5.63
N MET A 80 -2.08 5.37 4.40
CA MET A 80 -0.85 5.13 3.68
C MET A 80 0.13 6.27 3.92
N THR A 81 1.42 5.96 4.09
CA THR A 81 2.48 6.96 4.13
C THR A 81 3.52 6.75 3.04
N GLY A 82 4.34 7.76 2.84
CA GLY A 82 5.34 7.85 1.78
C GLY A 82 5.01 8.95 0.78
N LEU A 83 5.70 8.98 -0.37
CA LEU A 83 5.59 10.04 -1.36
C LEU A 83 4.16 10.29 -1.86
N LEU A 84 3.36 9.24 -2.01
CA LEU A 84 1.95 9.31 -2.43
C LEU A 84 0.98 9.37 -1.24
N GLY A 85 1.50 9.22 -0.03
CA GLY A 85 0.75 9.02 1.19
C GLY A 85 0.03 10.26 1.70
N MET A 86 -0.57 10.07 2.87
CA MET A 86 -1.34 11.07 3.59
C MET A 86 -0.72 11.33 4.96
N PRO A 87 -1.01 12.48 5.60
CA PRO A 87 -0.36 12.86 6.86
C PRO A 87 -0.62 11.90 8.02
N SER A 88 -1.79 11.27 8.08
CA SER A 88 -2.20 10.39 9.19
C SER A 88 -1.25 9.23 9.42
N GLY A 89 -0.92 8.46 8.38
CA GLY A 89 0.05 7.38 8.46
C GLY A 89 1.44 7.87 8.88
N TYR A 90 1.86 9.02 8.37
CA TYR A 90 3.12 9.64 8.74
C TYR A 90 3.17 10.01 10.24
N TYR A 91 2.15 10.72 10.74
CA TYR A 91 2.10 11.09 12.15
C TYR A 91 2.03 9.87 13.06
N SER A 92 1.28 8.85 12.69
CA SER A 92 1.23 7.60 13.45
C SER A 92 2.61 6.95 13.62
N MET A 93 3.45 6.97 12.57
CA MET A 93 4.81 6.45 12.65
C MET A 93 5.70 7.29 13.59
N HIS A 94 5.60 8.63 13.50
CA HIS A 94 6.47 9.55 14.23
C HIS A 94 6.10 9.72 15.71
N GLU A 95 4.83 9.56 16.06
CA GLU A 95 4.33 9.74 17.43
C GLU A 95 4.37 8.42 18.25
N ALA A 96 4.72 7.31 17.63
CA ALA A 96 4.92 6.04 18.33
C ALA A 96 6.20 6.03 19.16
N GLU A 97 6.22 5.32 20.29
CA GLU A 97 7.43 4.96 21.02
C GLU A 97 8.16 3.83 20.29
N VAL A 98 7.39 2.84 19.81
CA VAL A 98 7.88 1.71 19.04
C VAL A 98 7.20 1.65 17.69
N LEU A 99 7.99 1.68 16.61
CA LEU A 99 7.56 1.48 15.24
C LEU A 99 7.98 0.08 14.78
N VAL A 100 7.01 -0.76 14.43
CA VAL A 100 7.26 -2.11 13.91
C VAL A 100 7.07 -2.12 12.40
N LEU A 101 8.15 -2.35 11.66
CA LEU A 101 8.15 -2.49 10.21
C LEU A 101 7.92 -3.96 9.84
N LEU A 102 6.81 -4.25 9.16
CA LEU A 102 6.39 -5.60 8.80
C LEU A 102 6.43 -5.81 7.29
N GLY A 103 7.40 -6.58 6.82
CA GLY A 103 7.51 -6.97 5.41
C GLY A 103 7.64 -5.78 4.44
N THR A 104 8.41 -4.76 4.82
CA THR A 104 8.58 -3.54 4.05
C THR A 104 10.05 -3.18 3.84
N ASP A 105 10.40 -2.84 2.60
CA ASP A 105 11.65 -2.17 2.23
C ASP A 105 11.33 -0.73 1.82
N PHE A 106 10.68 0.01 2.72
CA PHE A 106 10.21 1.37 2.49
C PHE A 106 11.38 2.29 2.11
N PRO A 107 11.40 2.85 0.89
CA PRO A 107 12.61 3.45 0.33
C PRO A 107 12.88 4.89 0.80
N TYR A 108 11.93 5.52 1.47
CA TYR A 108 11.99 6.96 1.77
C TYR A 108 12.53 7.18 3.18
N GLU A 109 13.85 7.19 3.33
CA GLU A 109 14.53 7.36 4.62
C GLU A 109 14.10 8.65 5.35
N ALA A 110 13.87 9.74 4.60
CA ALA A 110 13.39 11.01 5.15
C ALA A 110 12.00 10.95 5.82
N PHE A 111 11.23 9.88 5.58
CA PHE A 111 9.94 9.64 6.23
C PHE A 111 10.06 8.79 7.49
N MET A 112 11.24 8.25 7.81
CA MET A 112 11.45 7.45 9.00
C MET A 112 11.67 8.33 10.22
N PRO A 113 11.09 8.01 11.38
CA PRO A 113 11.37 8.72 12.62
C PRO A 113 12.79 8.48 13.10
N GLU A 114 13.45 9.52 13.63
CA GLU A 114 14.83 9.45 14.11
C GLU A 114 14.93 9.01 15.58
N SER A 115 13.93 9.33 16.40
CA SER A 115 13.97 9.16 17.86
C SER A 115 13.22 7.92 18.38
N ASN A 116 12.51 7.21 17.52
CA ASN A 116 11.69 6.08 17.91
C ASN A 116 12.52 4.79 17.98
N THR A 117 12.09 3.85 18.81
CA THR A 117 12.58 2.48 18.73
C THR A 117 11.98 1.81 17.50
N ILE A 118 12.81 1.42 16.54
CA ILE A 118 12.37 0.78 15.31
C ILE A 118 12.72 -0.70 15.35
N VAL A 119 11.72 -1.55 15.11
CA VAL A 119 11.85 -2.99 14.93
C VAL A 119 11.49 -3.35 13.51
N GLN A 120 12.18 -4.30 12.91
CA GLN A 120 11.88 -4.72 11.53
C GLN A 120 11.80 -6.25 11.44
N VAL A 121 10.72 -6.73 10.80
CA VAL A 121 10.53 -8.12 10.40
C VAL A 121 10.54 -8.19 8.88
N ASP A 122 11.45 -8.94 8.30
CA ASP A 122 11.51 -9.17 6.86
C ASP A 122 12.07 -10.56 6.56
N ILE A 123 11.52 -11.24 5.56
CA ILE A 123 11.99 -12.55 5.12
C ILE A 123 13.39 -12.48 4.47
N ASN A 124 13.78 -11.31 3.99
CA ASN A 124 15.08 -11.08 3.37
C ASN A 124 16.03 -10.37 4.38
N PRO A 125 17.03 -11.06 4.93
CA PRO A 125 17.94 -10.48 5.94
C PRO A 125 18.70 -9.24 5.43
N ASN A 126 18.92 -9.12 4.12
CA ASN A 126 19.60 -7.96 3.54
C ASN A 126 18.79 -6.66 3.58
N ARG A 127 17.51 -6.72 3.96
CA ARG A 127 16.65 -5.54 4.14
C ARG A 127 16.64 -5.02 5.56
N LEU A 128 17.03 -5.85 6.53
CA LEU A 128 17.06 -5.47 7.93
C LEU A 128 18.07 -4.33 8.17
N GLY A 129 17.58 -3.22 8.73
CA GLY A 129 18.40 -2.04 9.01
C GLY A 129 18.85 -1.22 7.79
N ARG A 130 18.39 -1.58 6.59
CA ARG A 130 18.85 -0.93 5.35
C ARG A 130 18.38 0.51 5.21
N ARG A 131 17.20 0.85 5.75
CA ARG A 131 16.53 2.15 5.56
C ARG A 131 16.37 2.96 6.83
N ALA A 132 16.54 2.34 7.97
CA ALA A 132 16.45 2.99 9.27
C ALA A 132 17.41 2.30 10.25
N LYS A 133 17.83 3.04 11.27
CA LYS A 133 18.56 2.45 12.40
C LYS A 133 17.57 1.65 13.23
N ILE A 134 17.63 0.32 13.16
CA ILE A 134 16.74 -0.56 13.89
C ILE A 134 17.36 -0.98 15.24
N GLN A 135 16.51 -1.15 16.24
CA GLN A 135 16.86 -1.70 17.55
C GLN A 135 16.90 -3.23 17.52
N LEU A 136 15.95 -3.83 16.80
CA LEU A 136 15.80 -5.28 16.68
C LEU A 136 15.41 -5.62 15.24
N GLY A 137 16.11 -6.56 14.62
CA GLY A 137 15.83 -7.09 13.29
C GLY A 137 15.56 -8.57 13.34
N LEU A 138 14.37 -9.00 12.88
CA LEU A 138 13.95 -10.40 12.86
C LEU A 138 13.87 -10.90 11.40
N CYS A 139 14.64 -11.93 11.10
CA CYS A 139 14.56 -12.56 9.78
C CYS A 139 13.48 -13.64 9.78
N GLY A 140 12.32 -13.31 9.18
CA GLY A 140 11.18 -14.21 9.12
C GLY A 140 10.08 -13.75 8.18
N ASP A 141 9.22 -14.67 7.82
CA ASP A 141 7.94 -14.35 7.18
C ASP A 141 7.03 -13.65 8.19
N VAL A 142 6.30 -12.61 7.75
CA VAL A 142 5.47 -11.81 8.66
C VAL A 142 4.41 -12.67 9.33
N LYS A 143 3.67 -13.48 8.57
CA LYS A 143 2.63 -14.34 9.13
C LYS A 143 3.21 -15.33 10.15
N ASP A 144 4.25 -16.06 9.77
CA ASP A 144 4.88 -17.06 10.64
C ASP A 144 5.44 -16.42 11.93
N THR A 145 5.97 -15.18 11.82
CA THR A 145 6.46 -14.42 12.96
C THR A 145 5.32 -13.99 13.89
N LEU A 146 4.20 -13.48 13.32
CA LEU A 146 3.05 -13.04 14.10
C LEU A 146 2.34 -14.23 14.79
N ASP A 147 2.27 -15.40 14.16
CA ASP A 147 1.70 -16.62 14.76
C ASP A 147 2.42 -17.00 16.06
N GLU A 148 3.75 -16.83 16.11
CA GLU A 148 4.55 -17.11 17.33
C GLU A 148 4.54 -15.94 18.33
N LEU A 149 4.42 -14.72 17.85
CA LEU A 149 4.45 -13.51 18.68
C LEU A 149 3.16 -13.30 19.47
N ILE A 150 2.00 -13.43 18.80
CA ILE A 150 0.68 -13.12 19.36
C ILE A 150 0.41 -13.80 20.72
N PRO A 151 0.74 -15.09 20.92
CA PRO A 151 0.53 -15.74 22.21
C PRO A 151 1.32 -15.14 23.38
N LEU A 152 2.35 -14.34 23.11
CA LEU A 152 3.21 -13.69 24.09
C LEU A 152 2.80 -12.25 24.39
N ILE A 153 1.82 -11.71 23.65
CA ILE A 153 1.40 -10.31 23.77
C ILE A 153 0.26 -10.18 24.78
N HIS A 154 0.40 -9.22 25.67
CA HIS A 154 -0.61 -8.86 26.64
C HIS A 154 -1.58 -7.82 26.07
N GLN A 155 -2.88 -7.97 26.37
CA GLN A 155 -3.87 -6.98 25.98
C GLN A 155 -3.60 -5.65 26.67
N LYS A 156 -3.45 -4.56 25.89
CA LYS A 156 -3.37 -3.19 26.43
C LYS A 156 -4.75 -2.65 26.72
N GLU A 157 -4.90 -1.96 27.85
CA GLU A 157 -6.17 -1.32 28.23
C GLU A 157 -6.31 0.08 27.63
N ASP A 158 -5.20 0.85 27.59
CA ASP A 158 -5.19 2.22 27.06
C ASP A 158 -5.22 2.20 25.52
N ASP A 159 -6.28 2.77 24.97
CA ASP A 159 -6.50 2.93 23.52
C ASP A 159 -6.39 4.41 23.06
N SER A 160 -5.97 5.28 23.95
CA SER A 160 -5.95 6.76 23.70
C SER A 160 -5.13 7.12 22.46
N PHE A 161 -3.95 6.49 22.28
CA PHE A 161 -3.11 6.71 21.12
C PHE A 161 -3.78 6.25 19.82
N LEU A 162 -4.39 5.06 19.82
CA LEU A 162 -5.13 4.56 18.66
C LEU A 162 -6.26 5.50 18.27
N ARG A 163 -7.08 5.91 19.23
CA ARG A 163 -8.21 6.83 18.98
C ARG A 163 -7.76 8.16 18.39
N GLU A 164 -6.65 8.71 18.89
CA GLU A 164 -6.06 9.93 18.35
C GLU A 164 -5.65 9.76 16.88
N GLN A 165 -4.97 8.65 16.52
CA GLN A 165 -4.53 8.41 15.17
C GLN A 165 -5.71 8.13 14.22
N LEU A 166 -6.72 7.39 14.66
CA LEU A 166 -7.95 7.16 13.89
C LEU A 166 -8.71 8.48 13.63
N ALA A 167 -8.74 9.40 14.60
CA ALA A 167 -9.35 10.72 14.40
C ALA A 167 -8.60 11.55 13.33
N LYS A 168 -7.27 11.46 13.28
CA LYS A 168 -6.46 12.09 12.23
C LYS A 168 -6.78 11.49 10.85
N GLU A 169 -6.89 10.17 10.77
CA GLU A 169 -7.26 9.49 9.52
C GLU A 169 -8.68 9.87 9.06
N GLU A 170 -9.65 9.90 9.96
CA GLU A 170 -11.02 10.30 9.59
C GLU A 170 -11.06 11.72 9.01
N LYS A 171 -10.30 12.66 9.58
CA LYS A 171 -10.18 14.01 9.03
C LYS A 171 -9.56 14.00 7.61
N VAL A 172 -8.57 13.15 7.37
CA VAL A 172 -7.99 12.97 6.03
C VAL A 172 -9.05 12.44 5.06
N ARG A 173 -9.82 11.43 5.46
CA ARG A 173 -10.91 10.85 4.64
C ARG A 173 -12.02 11.87 4.34
N GLU A 174 -12.39 12.71 5.32
CA GLU A 174 -13.33 13.81 5.11
C GLU A 174 -12.83 14.79 4.04
N ASN A 175 -11.56 15.17 4.10
CA ASN A 175 -10.96 16.05 3.09
C ASN A 175 -10.95 15.40 1.69
N LEU A 176 -10.62 14.12 1.59
CA LEU A 176 -10.65 13.38 0.33
C LEU A 176 -12.08 13.30 -0.23
N ARG A 177 -13.08 12.96 0.61
CA ARG A 177 -14.50 12.94 0.21
C ARG A 177 -14.96 14.31 -0.26
N SER A 178 -14.58 15.37 0.46
CA SER A 178 -14.95 16.74 0.09
C SER A 178 -14.34 17.16 -1.26
N ALA A 179 -13.09 16.78 -1.53
CA ALA A 179 -12.45 17.03 -2.82
C ALA A 179 -13.14 16.23 -3.95
N ALA A 180 -13.45 14.96 -3.70
CA ALA A 180 -14.14 14.08 -4.65
C ALA A 180 -15.59 14.50 -4.95
N ALA A 181 -16.27 15.22 -4.05
CA ALA A 181 -17.61 15.72 -4.27
C ALA A 181 -17.67 16.87 -5.29
N VAL A 182 -16.54 17.50 -5.58
CA VAL A 182 -16.46 18.60 -6.55
C VAL A 182 -16.30 18.02 -7.96
N ARG A 183 -17.37 18.02 -8.75
CA ARG A 183 -17.34 17.52 -10.13
C ARG A 183 -16.34 18.28 -11.02
N GLY A 184 -16.19 19.58 -10.80
CA GLY A 184 -15.30 20.45 -11.56
C GLY A 184 -15.91 21.83 -11.78
N LYS A 185 -15.12 22.70 -12.39
CA LYS A 185 -15.55 24.06 -12.78
C LYS A 185 -15.38 24.23 -14.27
N GLU A 186 -16.31 24.95 -14.89
CA GLU A 186 -16.34 25.20 -16.33
C GLU A 186 -16.38 23.88 -17.11
N GLU A 187 -15.52 23.69 -18.10
CA GLU A 187 -15.44 22.49 -18.93
C GLU A 187 -14.46 21.43 -18.41
N LYS A 188 -13.87 21.65 -17.21
CA LYS A 188 -12.85 20.76 -16.64
C LYS A 188 -13.45 19.89 -15.54
N ILE A 189 -13.27 18.58 -15.64
CA ILE A 189 -13.68 17.61 -14.63
C ILE A 189 -12.51 17.43 -13.63
N GLN A 190 -12.81 17.43 -12.34
CA GLN A 190 -11.80 17.16 -11.30
C GLN A 190 -11.41 15.69 -11.31
N PRO A 191 -10.11 15.37 -11.31
CA PRO A 191 -9.64 13.99 -11.30
C PRO A 191 -10.12 13.19 -10.08
N GLU A 192 -10.21 13.84 -8.93
CA GLU A 192 -10.70 13.27 -7.68
C GLU A 192 -12.14 12.78 -7.79
N TYR A 193 -13.00 13.55 -8.49
CA TYR A 193 -14.36 13.13 -8.80
C TYR A 193 -14.39 11.92 -9.74
N VAL A 194 -13.57 11.94 -10.80
CA VAL A 194 -13.51 10.83 -11.76
C VAL A 194 -13.12 9.54 -11.07
N ILE A 195 -12.05 9.58 -10.26
CA ILE A 195 -11.55 8.36 -9.61
C ILE A 195 -12.50 7.84 -8.52
N SER A 196 -13.24 8.72 -7.83
CA SER A 196 -14.25 8.28 -6.87
C SER A 196 -15.42 7.57 -7.55
N VAL A 197 -15.85 8.04 -8.74
CA VAL A 197 -16.85 7.35 -9.56
C VAL A 197 -16.31 6.01 -10.07
N VAL A 198 -15.05 5.95 -10.46
CA VAL A 198 -14.39 4.68 -10.85
C VAL A 198 -14.39 3.70 -9.71
N ASP A 199 -14.06 4.14 -8.50
CA ASP A 199 -14.08 3.30 -7.31
C ASP A 199 -15.48 2.73 -7.02
N GLU A 200 -16.50 3.60 -7.05
CA GLU A 200 -17.91 3.25 -6.80
C GLU A 200 -18.46 2.25 -7.83
N LEU A 201 -18.13 2.44 -9.12
CA LEU A 201 -18.67 1.62 -10.21
C LEU A 201 -17.86 0.36 -10.49
N SER A 202 -16.71 0.19 -9.87
CA SER A 202 -15.86 -0.98 -10.09
C SER A 202 -16.29 -2.18 -9.25
N SER A 203 -16.20 -3.38 -9.85
CA SER A 203 -16.49 -4.63 -9.14
C SER A 203 -15.56 -4.85 -7.94
N ASP A 204 -16.02 -5.65 -6.99
CA ASP A 204 -15.26 -5.97 -5.78
C ASP A 204 -13.97 -6.75 -6.04
N ASP A 205 -13.84 -7.34 -7.22
CA ASP A 205 -12.66 -8.08 -7.66
C ASP A 205 -11.91 -7.39 -8.81
N ALA A 206 -12.19 -6.13 -9.10
CA ALA A 206 -11.56 -5.38 -10.19
C ALA A 206 -10.03 -5.37 -10.08
N ILE A 207 -9.38 -5.37 -11.24
CA ILE A 207 -7.93 -5.17 -11.35
C ILE A 207 -7.70 -3.77 -11.91
N PHE A 208 -7.06 -2.93 -11.12
CA PHE A 208 -6.63 -1.61 -11.55
C PHE A 208 -5.18 -1.65 -11.99
N THR A 209 -4.88 -0.99 -13.09
CA THR A 209 -3.51 -0.70 -13.51
C THR A 209 -3.31 0.80 -13.55
N VAL A 210 -2.22 1.31 -12.98
CA VAL A 210 -2.01 2.75 -12.83
C VAL A 210 -0.68 3.18 -13.42
N ASP A 211 -0.71 4.23 -14.23
CA ASP A 211 0.50 4.85 -14.75
C ASP A 211 1.27 5.60 -13.67
N THR A 212 2.57 5.68 -13.83
CA THR A 212 3.41 6.55 -13.01
C THR A 212 3.10 8.02 -13.34
N GLY A 213 2.87 8.80 -12.29
CA GLY A 213 2.48 10.21 -12.37
C GLY A 213 1.26 10.52 -11.51
N MET A 214 0.51 11.54 -11.86
CA MET A 214 -0.67 11.98 -11.08
C MET A 214 -1.76 10.90 -11.00
N THR A 215 -1.92 10.06 -12.01
CA THR A 215 -2.86 8.93 -11.99
C THR A 215 -2.56 7.94 -10.87
N CYS A 216 -1.28 7.73 -10.57
CA CYS A 216 -0.85 6.91 -9.44
C CYS A 216 -1.27 7.54 -8.10
N VAL A 217 -1.13 8.87 -7.97
CA VAL A 217 -1.54 9.60 -6.75
C VAL A 217 -3.03 9.45 -6.51
N TRP A 218 -3.85 9.67 -7.54
CA TRP A 218 -5.31 9.54 -7.42
C TRP A 218 -5.73 8.10 -7.15
N GLY A 219 -5.16 7.12 -7.87
CA GLY A 219 -5.41 5.70 -7.61
C GLY A 219 -5.04 5.28 -6.19
N ALA A 220 -3.89 5.74 -5.70
CA ALA A 220 -3.42 5.45 -4.35
C ALA A 220 -4.36 5.99 -3.25
N ARG A 221 -4.91 7.18 -3.45
CA ARG A 221 -5.70 7.89 -2.43
C ARG A 221 -7.19 7.53 -2.45
N TYR A 222 -7.76 7.25 -3.61
CA TYR A 222 -9.21 7.14 -3.78
C TYR A 222 -9.71 5.70 -4.00
N LEU A 223 -8.94 4.82 -4.69
CA LEU A 223 -9.36 3.44 -4.85
C LEU A 223 -9.32 2.71 -3.50
N GLN A 224 -10.43 2.06 -3.14
CA GLN A 224 -10.57 1.34 -1.89
C GLN A 224 -10.28 -0.16 -2.06
N ALA A 225 -9.65 -0.76 -1.05
CA ALA A 225 -9.45 -2.20 -0.99
C ALA A 225 -10.77 -2.91 -0.60
N THR A 226 -11.00 -4.09 -1.16
CA THR A 226 -12.14 -4.97 -0.86
C THR A 226 -11.70 -6.36 -0.41
N GLY A 227 -10.37 -6.59 -0.30
CA GLY A 227 -9.80 -7.92 -0.11
C GLY A 227 -9.60 -8.71 -1.41
N MET A 228 -10.32 -8.36 -2.49
CA MET A 228 -10.22 -9.03 -3.80
C MET A 228 -9.66 -8.13 -4.90
N ARG A 229 -9.83 -6.82 -4.81
CA ARG A 229 -9.26 -5.85 -5.76
C ARG A 229 -7.75 -5.91 -5.77
N LYS A 230 -7.17 -5.72 -6.95
CA LYS A 230 -5.72 -5.63 -7.13
C LYS A 230 -5.36 -4.33 -7.81
N MET A 231 -4.21 -3.78 -7.45
CA MET A 231 -3.65 -2.60 -8.09
C MET A 231 -2.23 -2.87 -8.55
N LEU A 232 -2.00 -2.71 -9.84
CA LEU A 232 -0.73 -2.96 -10.51
C LEU A 232 -0.14 -1.64 -11.02
N GLY A 233 1.17 -1.55 -10.99
CA GLY A 233 1.89 -0.38 -11.48
C GLY A 233 3.40 -0.57 -11.39
N SER A 234 4.16 0.37 -11.90
CA SER A 234 5.63 0.35 -11.85
C SER A 234 6.15 0.92 -10.51
N PHE A 235 5.73 0.32 -9.38
CA PHE A 235 5.96 0.87 -8.04
C PHE A 235 7.42 0.81 -7.55
N ASN A 236 8.26 0.03 -8.20
CA ASN A 236 9.68 -0.04 -7.86
C ASN A 236 10.55 0.83 -8.76
N HIS A 237 10.12 1.05 -10.00
CA HIS A 237 10.95 1.67 -11.04
C HIS A 237 10.38 2.98 -11.56
N GLY A 238 9.08 3.22 -11.35
CA GLY A 238 8.44 4.47 -11.73
C GLY A 238 8.32 4.69 -13.24
N SER A 239 8.16 3.60 -14.04
CA SER A 239 7.99 3.74 -15.48
C SER A 239 6.65 4.35 -15.86
N MET A 240 6.66 5.32 -16.73
CA MET A 240 5.45 5.77 -17.44
C MET A 240 4.99 4.70 -18.44
N ALA A 241 3.79 4.86 -18.98
CA ALA A 241 3.18 3.99 -20.00
C ALA A 241 2.95 2.53 -19.57
N ASN A 242 3.00 2.21 -18.29
CA ASN A 242 2.88 0.84 -17.81
C ASN A 242 1.41 0.38 -17.62
N ALA A 243 0.45 1.30 -17.49
CA ALA A 243 -0.94 0.94 -17.17
C ALA A 243 -1.61 0.11 -18.26
N MET A 244 -1.54 0.53 -19.52
CA MET A 244 -2.19 -0.16 -20.63
C MET A 244 -1.60 -1.56 -20.88
N PRO A 245 -0.27 -1.77 -21.03
CA PRO A 245 0.28 -3.09 -21.23
C PRO A 245 0.06 -4.03 -20.04
N GLN A 246 0.08 -3.53 -18.81
CA GLN A 246 -0.30 -4.32 -17.65
C GLN A 246 -1.78 -4.71 -17.66
N ALA A 247 -2.67 -3.84 -18.14
CA ALA A 247 -4.09 -4.16 -18.29
C ALA A 247 -4.32 -5.25 -19.33
N ILE A 248 -3.57 -5.23 -20.44
CA ILE A 248 -3.58 -6.31 -21.45
C ILE A 248 -3.19 -7.63 -20.79
N GLY A 249 -2.07 -7.65 -20.07
CA GLY A 249 -1.63 -8.83 -19.34
C GLY A 249 -2.64 -9.33 -18.31
N ALA A 250 -3.25 -8.42 -17.54
CA ALA A 250 -4.27 -8.74 -16.55
C ALA A 250 -5.53 -9.33 -17.19
N ALA A 251 -6.03 -8.74 -18.29
CA ALA A 251 -7.23 -9.22 -18.98
C ALA A 251 -7.03 -10.62 -19.60
N LEU A 252 -5.83 -10.92 -20.08
CA LEU A 252 -5.48 -12.24 -20.61
C LEU A 252 -5.29 -13.28 -19.49
N ALA A 253 -4.69 -12.87 -18.36
CA ALA A 253 -4.43 -13.78 -17.23
C ALA A 253 -5.70 -14.08 -16.41
N TYR A 254 -6.67 -13.16 -16.39
CA TYR A 254 -7.89 -13.28 -15.59
C TYR A 254 -9.14 -12.99 -16.45
N PRO A 255 -9.48 -13.89 -17.38
CA PRO A 255 -10.66 -13.73 -18.22
C PRO A 255 -11.93 -13.57 -17.38
N GLY A 256 -12.75 -12.57 -17.72
CA GLY A 256 -14.00 -12.30 -17.02
C GLY A 256 -13.90 -11.34 -15.82
N ARG A 257 -12.70 -11.04 -15.31
CA ARG A 257 -12.52 -9.98 -14.32
C ARG A 257 -12.55 -8.60 -14.98
N GLN A 258 -13.12 -7.63 -14.29
CA GLN A 258 -13.06 -6.24 -14.72
C GLN A 258 -11.62 -5.71 -14.62
N VAL A 259 -11.13 -5.15 -15.71
CA VAL A 259 -9.81 -4.50 -15.76
C VAL A 259 -9.98 -3.03 -16.13
N VAL A 260 -9.44 -2.16 -15.28
CA VAL A 260 -9.50 -0.71 -15.43
C VAL A 260 -8.08 -0.14 -15.44
N ALA A 261 -7.70 0.49 -16.55
CA ALA A 261 -6.39 1.14 -16.68
C ALA A 261 -6.53 2.66 -16.50
N LEU A 262 -5.82 3.21 -15.53
CA LEU A 262 -5.72 4.64 -15.27
C LEU A 262 -4.46 5.17 -15.94
N CYS A 263 -4.64 5.78 -17.10
CA CYS A 263 -3.55 6.24 -17.96
C CYS A 263 -3.40 7.76 -17.87
N GLY A 264 -2.14 8.24 -17.77
CA GLY A 264 -1.85 9.64 -18.06
C GLY A 264 -1.80 9.89 -19.57
N ASP A 265 -2.09 11.11 -20.02
CA ASP A 265 -2.01 11.52 -21.43
C ASP A 265 -0.58 11.29 -21.97
N GLY A 266 0.45 11.68 -21.22
CA GLY A 266 1.85 11.40 -21.56
C GLY A 266 2.18 9.91 -21.59
N GLY A 267 1.68 9.14 -20.61
CA GLY A 267 1.93 7.70 -20.51
C GLY A 267 1.34 6.93 -21.68
N ILE A 268 0.04 7.09 -21.96
CA ILE A 268 -0.63 6.36 -23.04
C ILE A 268 -0.05 6.69 -24.41
N SER A 269 0.40 7.93 -24.63
CA SER A 269 0.99 8.35 -25.90
C SER A 269 2.30 7.63 -26.24
N MET A 270 3.04 7.19 -25.24
CA MET A 270 4.33 6.48 -25.41
C MET A 270 4.15 5.06 -25.97
N LEU A 271 3.02 4.41 -25.68
CA LEU A 271 2.72 3.03 -26.13
C LEU A 271 1.35 2.94 -26.84
N LEU A 272 0.97 3.99 -27.56
CA LEU A 272 -0.33 4.08 -28.24
C LEU A 272 -0.59 2.90 -29.20
N GLY A 273 0.48 2.31 -29.75
CA GLY A 273 0.39 1.13 -30.62
C GLY A 273 -0.22 -0.11 -29.96
N ASP A 274 -0.14 -0.23 -28.64
CA ASP A 274 -0.70 -1.36 -27.90
C ASP A 274 -2.24 -1.40 -27.90
N LEU A 275 -2.90 -0.28 -28.29
CA LEU A 275 -4.35 -0.28 -28.55
C LEU A 275 -4.74 -1.29 -29.64
N ALA A 276 -3.87 -1.54 -30.62
CA ALA A 276 -4.12 -2.54 -31.65
C ALA A 276 -4.26 -3.95 -31.04
N THR A 277 -3.47 -4.27 -30.02
CA THR A 277 -3.55 -5.54 -29.30
C THR A 277 -4.89 -5.68 -28.57
N ILE A 278 -5.37 -4.63 -27.91
CA ILE A 278 -6.67 -4.63 -27.22
C ILE A 278 -7.80 -4.92 -28.22
N VAL A 279 -7.77 -4.27 -29.37
CA VAL A 279 -8.78 -4.45 -30.42
C VAL A 279 -8.68 -5.85 -31.05
N GLN A 280 -7.48 -6.29 -31.40
CA GLN A 280 -7.22 -7.58 -32.04
C GLN A 280 -7.72 -8.77 -31.20
N TYR A 281 -7.52 -8.69 -29.88
CA TYR A 281 -7.91 -9.76 -28.95
C TYR A 281 -9.25 -9.51 -28.26
N HIS A 282 -9.99 -8.46 -28.64
CA HIS A 282 -11.29 -8.09 -28.07
C HIS A 282 -11.29 -8.01 -26.54
N LEU A 283 -10.23 -7.43 -25.97
CA LEU A 283 -10.06 -7.35 -24.52
C LEU A 283 -11.00 -6.32 -23.90
N PRO A 284 -11.86 -6.66 -22.92
CA PRO A 284 -12.85 -5.76 -22.34
C PRO A 284 -12.23 -4.83 -21.29
N ILE A 285 -11.14 -4.15 -21.64
CA ILE A 285 -10.41 -3.22 -20.77
C ILE A 285 -11.09 -1.85 -20.79
N LYS A 286 -11.24 -1.22 -19.62
CA LYS A 286 -11.66 0.17 -19.47
C LYS A 286 -10.41 1.05 -19.39
N LEU A 287 -10.12 1.80 -20.46
CA LEU A 287 -9.03 2.77 -20.48
C LEU A 287 -9.57 4.15 -20.07
N ILE A 288 -9.11 4.67 -18.95
CA ILE A 288 -9.47 6.02 -18.47
C ILE A 288 -8.23 6.90 -18.59
N VAL A 289 -8.32 7.90 -19.47
CA VAL A 289 -7.20 8.79 -19.77
C VAL A 289 -7.40 10.12 -19.05
N PHE A 290 -6.49 10.43 -18.14
CA PHE A 290 -6.42 11.72 -17.46
C PHE A 290 -5.53 12.66 -18.28
N ASN A 291 -6.17 13.56 -19.01
CA ASN A 291 -5.47 14.52 -19.86
C ASN A 291 -5.36 15.89 -19.17
N ASN A 292 -4.24 16.12 -18.50
CA ASN A 292 -3.92 17.41 -17.89
C ASN A 292 -2.94 18.25 -18.74
N ARG A 293 -2.53 17.76 -19.92
CA ARG A 293 -1.58 18.38 -20.85
C ARG A 293 -0.24 18.74 -20.19
N SER A 294 0.17 17.98 -19.19
CA SER A 294 1.37 18.26 -18.39
C SER A 294 1.93 16.99 -17.79
N LEU A 295 3.25 16.93 -17.62
CA LEU A 295 3.91 15.98 -16.72
C LEU A 295 3.74 16.45 -15.28
N GLY A 296 2.52 16.34 -14.76
CA GLY A 296 2.09 17.01 -13.53
C GLY A 296 2.92 16.70 -12.29
N MET A 297 3.39 15.45 -12.13
CA MET A 297 4.26 15.09 -11.01
C MET A 297 5.65 15.73 -11.13
N VAL A 298 6.23 15.72 -12.33
CA VAL A 298 7.52 16.40 -12.59
C VAL A 298 7.40 17.90 -12.33
N LYS A 299 6.30 18.51 -12.77
CA LYS A 299 6.03 19.94 -12.51
C LYS A 299 5.97 20.23 -11.01
N LEU A 300 5.26 19.42 -10.23
CA LEU A 300 5.16 19.57 -8.78
C LEU A 300 6.53 19.44 -8.08
N GLU A 301 7.36 18.50 -8.53
CA GLU A 301 8.71 18.32 -8.00
C GLU A 301 9.61 19.50 -8.35
N MET A 302 9.53 20.03 -9.57
CA MET A 302 10.27 21.21 -9.97
C MET A 302 9.85 22.43 -9.16
N GLU A 303 8.55 22.69 -9.03
CA GLU A 303 8.01 23.79 -8.21
C GLU A 303 8.45 23.66 -6.74
N GLY A 304 8.38 22.44 -6.17
CA GLY A 304 8.84 22.15 -4.81
C GLY A 304 10.33 22.37 -4.60
N ALA A 305 11.13 22.17 -5.63
CA ALA A 305 12.57 22.43 -5.64
C ALA A 305 12.93 23.90 -5.99
N GLY A 306 11.93 24.75 -6.24
CA GLY A 306 12.15 26.15 -6.65
C GLY A 306 12.71 26.30 -8.07
N LEU A 307 12.50 25.29 -8.92
CA LEU A 307 12.89 25.29 -10.33
C LEU A 307 11.74 25.86 -11.20
N PRO A 308 12.09 26.56 -12.31
CA PRO A 308 11.07 27.15 -13.21
C PRO A 308 10.26 26.07 -13.97
#